data_9e4493afd59f6237b643baf043f65606
#
_entry.id   9e4493afd59f6237b643baf043f65606
#
_cell.length_a   1.000
_cell.length_b   1.000
_cell.length_c   1.000
_cell.angle_alpha   90.00
_cell.angle_beta   90.00
_cell.angle_gamma   90.00
#
_symmetry.space_group_name_H-M   'P 1'
#
loop_
_entity.id
_entity.type
_entity.pdbx_description
1 polymer ?
#
loop_
_entity_poly.entity_id
_entity_poly.type
_entity_poly.pdbx_seq_one_letter_code
_entity_poly.pdbx_strand_id
1 'polypeptide(L)'
;MEKPRQGFWGLWNISFGFFGIQVGFALQNANMSRVFQTLGASMDDLPALWVAAPLTGLIVQPIIGHLSDRTWNRLGRRRPYFLTGAIMAAIALFLMPLAPTIAAPLVFAAAMLWVLDASLNISMEPFRAFVGDMLRTDQHAAGYAVQTAFIGAGAVLGSIFPWLLEHLGVDNVAPEGALPNTVRYAFWFGAVAILVAVVWTVFTTREYSPEEQAAFSGHVAADDDGEIIARLAAKKPLGGIAWIVAGVIVALAVDLLGLQKEVLLLGALLAIYGVLDIVAIRMARRGTKPNMLSSIVGDFSGMPPVMKRLALVQFFSWSALFIMWINTTPVVTQYVFGSTDTASAAYNEGANWVNVLFTVYNGVAAVAALVLLPWLSRRFGPVRTHSICLTLGALGFLGFFFLRDANALIVCEIGIGIAWASILAMPYAILASNLPQAKLGIYMGLFNIFIVVPQLLVATVMGSIMLAFFPGEPVWTMLFAAAAWAVAALAMTRVSAAIPARTA
;
A
#
# COMPACT_ATOMS: atom_id res chain seq x y z
N MET A 1 21.03 2.31 30.21
CA MET A 1 19.65 2.51 30.80
C MET A 1 18.64 1.76 29.96
N GLU A 2 17.56 1.24 30.58
CA GLU A 2 16.46 0.65 29.81
C GLU A 2 15.35 1.69 29.58
N LYS A 3 14.65 1.59 28.43
CA LYS A 3 13.46 2.43 28.16
C LYS A 3 12.39 2.16 29.22
N PRO A 4 11.58 3.16 29.63
CA PRO A 4 10.45 2.95 30.53
C PRO A 4 9.43 1.97 29.93
N ARG A 5 8.91 1.06 30.76
CA ARG A 5 7.83 0.16 30.35
C ARG A 5 6.53 0.94 30.17
N GLN A 6 5.88 0.79 29.02
CA GLN A 6 4.60 1.42 28.72
C GLN A 6 3.44 0.55 29.26
N GLY A 7 2.49 1.18 29.95
CA GLY A 7 1.23 0.56 30.33
C GLY A 7 0.24 0.60 29.15
N PHE A 8 -1.00 0.13 29.39
CA PHE A 8 -2.07 0.10 28.37
C PHE A 8 -2.27 1.48 27.70
N TRP A 9 -2.41 2.54 28.48
CA TRP A 9 -2.60 3.90 27.95
C TRP A 9 -1.37 4.42 27.21
N GLY A 10 -0.17 4.03 27.59
CA GLY A 10 1.04 4.34 26.84
C GLY A 10 1.04 3.70 25.45
N LEU A 11 0.71 2.41 25.35
CA LEU A 11 0.58 1.72 24.08
C LEU A 11 -0.54 2.31 23.22
N TRP A 12 -1.68 2.63 23.84
CA TRP A 12 -2.80 3.31 23.18
C TRP A 12 -2.36 4.64 22.56
N ASN A 13 -1.80 5.54 23.37
CA ASN A 13 -1.40 6.88 22.94
C ASN A 13 -0.34 6.85 21.83
N ILE A 14 0.61 5.90 21.91
CA ILE A 14 1.66 5.73 20.90
C ILE A 14 1.09 5.25 19.56
N SER A 15 -0.01 4.48 19.55
CA SER A 15 -0.50 3.79 18.37
C SER A 15 -1.77 4.41 17.76
N PHE A 16 -2.51 5.25 18.51
CA PHE A 16 -3.85 5.71 18.11
C PHE A 16 -3.88 6.52 16.81
N GLY A 17 -2.83 7.27 16.48
CA GLY A 17 -2.77 8.02 15.23
C GLY A 17 -2.92 7.15 13.98
N PHE A 18 -2.56 5.86 14.05
CA PHE A 18 -2.79 4.92 12.94
C PHE A 18 -4.27 4.70 12.61
N PHE A 19 -5.15 4.79 13.60
CA PHE A 19 -6.59 4.74 13.36
C PHE A 19 -7.03 5.80 12.34
N GLY A 20 -6.63 7.06 12.55
CA GLY A 20 -6.98 8.15 11.64
C GLY A 20 -6.35 8.03 10.25
N ILE A 21 -5.07 7.63 10.18
CA ILE A 21 -4.38 7.39 8.92
C ILE A 21 -5.12 6.30 8.12
N GLN A 22 -5.53 5.23 8.80
CA GLN A 22 -6.20 4.11 8.14
C GLN A 22 -7.64 4.42 7.73
N VAL A 23 -8.36 5.29 8.46
CA VAL A 23 -9.64 5.84 7.99
C VAL A 23 -9.46 6.57 6.66
N GLY A 24 -8.40 7.40 6.51
CA GLY A 24 -8.08 8.08 5.26
C GLY A 24 -7.83 7.11 4.10
N PHE A 25 -6.99 6.10 4.30
CA PHE A 25 -6.74 5.06 3.28
C PHE A 25 -8.01 4.28 2.91
N ALA A 26 -8.84 3.91 3.88
CA ALA A 26 -10.04 3.14 3.63
C ALA A 26 -11.07 3.93 2.82
N LEU A 27 -11.28 5.21 3.15
CA LEU A 27 -12.14 6.11 2.39
C LEU A 27 -11.66 6.29 0.96
N GLN A 28 -10.37 6.49 0.78
CA GLN A 28 -9.74 6.59 -0.53
C GLN A 28 -9.97 5.31 -1.33
N ASN A 29 -9.58 4.15 -0.80
CA ASN A 29 -9.66 2.88 -1.52
C ASN A 29 -11.10 2.51 -1.91
N ALA A 30 -12.07 2.79 -1.05
CA ALA A 30 -13.47 2.44 -1.30
C ALA A 30 -14.20 3.44 -2.23
N ASN A 31 -13.78 4.71 -2.29
CA ASN A 31 -14.60 5.74 -2.91
C ASN A 31 -13.93 6.50 -4.07
N MET A 32 -12.59 6.43 -4.26
CA MET A 32 -11.94 7.26 -5.30
C MET A 32 -12.36 6.88 -6.72
N SER A 33 -12.54 5.60 -7.03
CA SER A 33 -13.05 5.19 -8.35
C SER A 33 -14.45 5.74 -8.59
N ARG A 34 -15.34 5.73 -7.57
CA ARG A 34 -16.65 6.37 -7.63
C ARG A 34 -16.52 7.88 -7.88
N VAL A 35 -15.65 8.57 -7.15
CA VAL A 35 -15.41 10.01 -7.32
C VAL A 35 -14.96 10.31 -8.75
N PHE A 36 -13.99 9.59 -9.28
CA PHE A 36 -13.48 9.80 -10.63
C PHE A 36 -14.56 9.54 -11.70
N GLN A 37 -15.32 8.45 -11.60
CA GLN A 37 -16.39 8.14 -12.52
C GLN A 37 -17.50 9.21 -12.48
N THR A 38 -17.91 9.67 -11.30
CA THR A 38 -18.89 10.75 -11.13
C THR A 38 -18.41 12.06 -11.77
N LEU A 39 -17.10 12.32 -11.78
CA LEU A 39 -16.48 13.49 -12.41
C LEU A 39 -16.17 13.29 -13.90
N GLY A 40 -16.63 12.20 -14.52
CA GLY A 40 -16.56 11.95 -15.94
C GLY A 40 -15.38 11.10 -16.41
N ALA A 41 -14.64 10.43 -15.51
CA ALA A 41 -13.62 9.49 -15.93
C ALA A 41 -14.24 8.23 -16.54
N SER A 42 -13.68 7.74 -17.64
CA SER A 42 -14.02 6.44 -18.19
C SER A 42 -13.45 5.32 -17.30
N MET A 43 -13.99 4.10 -17.42
CA MET A 43 -13.51 2.93 -16.69
C MET A 43 -12.06 2.61 -17.07
N ASP A 44 -11.70 2.81 -18.32
CA ASP A 44 -10.38 2.49 -18.85
C ASP A 44 -9.30 3.50 -18.40
N ASP A 45 -9.70 4.72 -18.00
CA ASP A 45 -8.81 5.76 -17.47
C ASP A 45 -8.55 5.62 -15.96
N LEU A 46 -9.37 4.84 -15.23
CA LEU A 46 -9.23 4.69 -13.78
C LEU A 46 -7.83 4.23 -13.36
N PRO A 47 -7.19 3.22 -13.99
CA PRO A 47 -5.86 2.80 -13.59
C PRO A 47 -4.83 3.93 -13.63
N ALA A 48 -4.88 4.78 -14.66
CA ALA A 48 -3.98 5.92 -14.82
C ALA A 48 -4.16 6.99 -13.72
N LEU A 49 -5.41 7.26 -13.33
CA LEU A 49 -5.72 8.19 -12.25
C LEU A 49 -5.21 7.70 -10.88
N TRP A 50 -5.14 6.37 -10.70
CA TRP A 50 -4.62 5.75 -9.48
C TRP A 50 -3.09 5.65 -9.41
N VAL A 51 -2.36 6.14 -10.42
CA VAL A 51 -0.88 6.10 -10.43
C VAL A 51 -0.25 6.89 -9.27
N ALA A 52 -0.99 7.83 -8.70
CA ALA A 52 -0.56 8.65 -7.56
C ALA A 52 -0.10 7.79 -6.39
N ALA A 53 -0.88 6.78 -5.99
CA ALA A 53 -0.62 5.96 -4.82
C ALA A 53 0.74 5.23 -4.87
N PRO A 54 1.03 4.40 -5.89
CA PRO A 54 2.31 3.73 -5.96
C PRO A 54 3.49 4.68 -6.20
N LEU A 55 3.31 5.74 -6.99
CA LEU A 55 4.41 6.65 -7.29
C LEU A 55 4.83 7.49 -6.09
N THR A 56 3.87 7.99 -5.32
CA THR A 56 4.15 8.69 -4.06
C THR A 56 4.78 7.75 -3.03
N GLY A 57 4.31 6.51 -2.93
CA GLY A 57 4.92 5.49 -2.07
C GLY A 57 6.39 5.25 -2.42
N LEU A 58 6.70 5.13 -3.71
CA LEU A 58 8.07 4.88 -4.18
C LEU A 58 9.03 6.05 -3.89
N ILE A 59 8.56 7.29 -4.03
CA ILE A 59 9.39 8.49 -3.91
C ILE A 59 9.38 9.04 -2.49
N VAL A 60 8.20 9.19 -1.89
CA VAL A 60 8.04 9.91 -0.62
C VAL A 60 8.55 9.10 0.57
N GLN A 61 8.26 7.79 0.61
CA GLN A 61 8.64 6.97 1.77
C GLN A 61 10.15 6.95 2.04
N PRO A 62 11.06 6.70 1.08
CA PRO A 62 12.49 6.71 1.34
C PRO A 62 13.01 8.09 1.75
N ILE A 63 12.49 9.15 1.12
CA ILE A 63 12.91 10.54 1.42
C ILE A 63 12.51 10.90 2.85
N ILE A 64 11.27 10.66 3.21
CA ILE A 64 10.74 11.01 4.54
C ILE A 64 11.33 10.12 5.62
N GLY A 65 11.54 8.83 5.35
CA GLY A 65 12.27 7.93 6.25
C GLY A 65 13.64 8.51 6.59
N HIS A 66 14.44 8.82 5.57
CA HIS A 66 15.77 9.38 5.75
C HIS A 66 15.77 10.75 6.47
N LEU A 67 14.87 11.66 6.08
CA LEU A 67 14.77 12.97 6.73
C LEU A 67 14.34 12.85 8.18
N SER A 68 13.35 12.03 8.47
CA SER A 68 12.83 11.86 9.83
C SER A 68 13.86 11.21 10.77
N ASP A 69 14.79 10.41 10.26
CA ASP A 69 15.89 9.84 11.04
C ASP A 69 16.90 10.89 11.52
N ARG A 70 17.08 11.98 10.78
CA ARG A 70 18.09 13.01 11.01
C ARG A 70 17.54 14.30 11.66
N THR A 71 16.22 14.44 11.70
CA THR A 71 15.57 15.63 12.28
C THR A 71 15.50 15.52 13.79
N TRP A 72 15.71 16.64 14.48
CA TRP A 72 15.37 16.83 15.89
C TRP A 72 14.93 18.25 16.13
N ASN A 73 13.70 18.44 16.62
CA ASN A 73 13.16 19.75 16.93
C ASN A 73 12.30 19.70 18.23
N ARG A 74 11.60 20.80 18.56
CA ARG A 74 10.77 20.88 19.76
C ARG A 74 9.66 19.83 19.85
N LEU A 75 9.16 19.33 18.73
CA LEU A 75 8.17 18.25 18.69
C LEU A 75 8.81 16.86 18.75
N GLY A 76 10.13 16.73 18.53
CA GLY A 76 10.86 15.49 18.49
C GLY A 76 11.40 15.19 17.09
N ARG A 77 11.64 13.91 16.78
CA ARG A 77 12.22 13.40 15.54
C ARG A 77 11.16 13.03 14.52
N ARG A 78 10.17 12.21 14.91
CA ARG A 78 9.13 11.63 14.06
C ARG A 78 7.85 12.43 14.03
N ARG A 79 7.42 12.98 15.18
CA ARG A 79 6.14 13.67 15.35
C ARG A 79 5.92 14.84 14.37
N PRO A 80 6.91 15.66 14.00
CA PRO A 80 6.70 16.75 13.04
C PRO A 80 6.22 16.23 11.68
N TYR A 81 6.78 15.11 11.22
CA TYR A 81 6.46 14.54 9.91
C TYR A 81 5.05 13.96 9.86
N PHE A 82 4.68 13.10 10.82
CA PHE A 82 3.34 12.52 10.77
C PHE A 82 2.25 13.54 11.12
N LEU A 83 2.55 14.60 11.88
CA LEU A 83 1.61 15.72 12.08
C LEU A 83 1.43 16.52 10.78
N THR A 84 2.51 16.89 10.10
CA THR A 84 2.43 17.62 8.83
C THR A 84 1.68 16.81 7.77
N GLY A 85 2.00 15.53 7.63
CA GLY A 85 1.29 14.65 6.73
C GLY A 85 -0.20 14.53 7.07
N ALA A 86 -0.56 14.41 8.35
CA ALA A 86 -1.96 14.36 8.77
C ALA A 86 -2.73 15.66 8.46
N ILE A 87 -2.10 16.81 8.65
CA ILE A 87 -2.70 18.11 8.30
C ILE A 87 -2.93 18.20 6.78
N MET A 88 -1.94 17.85 5.97
CA MET A 88 -2.06 17.87 4.51
C MET A 88 -3.10 16.87 4.01
N ALA A 89 -3.13 15.66 4.58
CA ALA A 89 -4.13 14.64 4.26
C ALA A 89 -5.55 15.11 4.62
N ALA A 90 -5.72 15.75 5.78
CA ALA A 90 -7.01 16.31 6.18
C ALA A 90 -7.47 17.42 5.24
N ILE A 91 -6.57 18.30 4.80
CA ILE A 91 -6.87 19.32 3.79
C ILE A 91 -7.29 18.66 2.48
N ALA A 92 -6.58 17.65 1.99
CA ALA A 92 -6.92 16.96 0.76
C ALA A 92 -8.30 16.26 0.87
N LEU A 93 -8.57 15.55 1.96
CA LEU A 93 -9.88 14.93 2.24
C LEU A 93 -11.01 15.97 2.33
N PHE A 94 -10.74 17.13 2.93
CA PHE A 94 -11.73 18.19 3.04
C PHE A 94 -12.05 18.83 1.68
N LEU A 95 -11.04 19.05 0.84
CA LEU A 95 -11.17 19.71 -0.45
C LEU A 95 -11.68 18.77 -1.55
N MET A 96 -11.41 17.46 -1.45
CA MET A 96 -11.79 16.47 -2.47
C MET A 96 -13.28 16.55 -2.88
N PRO A 97 -14.24 16.60 -1.95
CA PRO A 97 -15.66 16.68 -2.31
C PRO A 97 -16.08 18.02 -2.94
N LEU A 98 -15.22 19.01 -2.95
CA LEU A 98 -15.46 20.31 -3.59
C LEU A 98 -15.06 20.29 -5.08
N ALA A 99 -14.47 19.21 -5.58
CA ALA A 99 -14.06 19.08 -6.98
C ALA A 99 -15.16 19.48 -8.00
N PRO A 100 -16.45 19.11 -7.86
CA PRO A 100 -17.51 19.52 -8.77
C PRO A 100 -17.68 21.03 -8.92
N THR A 101 -17.21 21.82 -7.96
CA THR A 101 -17.34 23.30 -7.99
C THR A 101 -16.17 23.98 -8.71
N ILE A 102 -15.19 23.23 -9.17
CA ILE A 102 -13.96 23.72 -9.80
C ILE A 102 -14.08 23.61 -11.33
N ALA A 103 -13.41 24.48 -12.09
CA ALA A 103 -13.47 24.50 -13.55
C ALA A 103 -13.00 23.21 -14.23
N ALA A 104 -12.11 22.44 -13.60
CA ALA A 104 -11.61 21.15 -14.09
C ALA A 104 -11.73 20.08 -12.99
N PRO A 105 -12.95 19.54 -12.73
CA PRO A 105 -13.25 18.71 -11.58
C PRO A 105 -12.36 17.46 -11.47
N LEU A 106 -12.20 16.73 -12.57
CA LEU A 106 -11.42 15.50 -12.62
C LEU A 106 -9.93 15.74 -12.34
N VAL A 107 -9.37 16.80 -12.95
CA VAL A 107 -7.96 17.18 -12.75
C VAL A 107 -7.73 17.60 -11.29
N PHE A 108 -8.65 18.36 -10.72
CA PHE A 108 -8.58 18.76 -9.32
C PHE A 108 -8.66 17.55 -8.38
N ALA A 109 -9.59 16.64 -8.60
CA ALA A 109 -9.71 15.42 -7.81
C ALA A 109 -8.46 14.53 -7.91
N ALA A 110 -7.88 14.38 -9.11
CA ALA A 110 -6.62 13.69 -9.32
C ALA A 110 -5.47 14.36 -8.55
N ALA A 111 -5.36 15.71 -8.62
CA ALA A 111 -4.36 16.45 -7.86
C ALA A 111 -4.54 16.27 -6.34
N MET A 112 -5.78 16.28 -5.84
CA MET A 112 -6.06 16.02 -4.42
C MET A 112 -5.72 14.58 -4.02
N LEU A 113 -5.89 13.60 -4.90
CA LEU A 113 -5.42 12.23 -4.66
C LEU A 113 -3.91 12.19 -4.52
N TRP A 114 -3.15 12.88 -5.39
CA TRP A 114 -1.68 12.98 -5.26
C TRP A 114 -1.26 13.60 -3.92
N VAL A 115 -1.92 14.67 -3.49
CA VAL A 115 -1.66 15.31 -2.19
C VAL A 115 -2.01 14.35 -1.04
N LEU A 116 -3.14 13.66 -1.13
CA LEU A 116 -3.60 12.73 -0.11
C LEU A 116 -2.62 11.56 0.05
N ASP A 117 -2.27 10.88 -1.05
CA ASP A 117 -1.34 9.76 -1.04
C ASP A 117 0.05 10.15 -0.53
N ALA A 118 0.60 11.27 -1.02
CA ALA A 118 1.87 11.79 -0.52
C ALA A 118 1.80 12.06 0.98
N SER A 119 0.72 12.68 1.45
CA SER A 119 0.52 13.06 2.85
C SER A 119 0.37 11.85 3.77
N LEU A 120 -0.39 10.84 3.34
CA LEU A 120 -0.53 9.58 4.08
C LEU A 120 0.82 8.86 4.17
N ASN A 121 1.63 8.84 3.10
CA ASN A 121 2.98 8.28 3.11
C ASN A 121 3.94 9.07 4.00
N ILE A 122 3.85 10.42 4.01
CA ILE A 122 4.61 11.29 4.93
C ILE A 122 4.29 10.96 6.40
N SER A 123 3.02 10.63 6.70
CA SER A 123 2.60 10.27 8.04
C SER A 123 2.99 8.86 8.43
N MET A 124 2.72 7.89 7.55
CA MET A 124 2.76 6.46 7.88
C MET A 124 4.16 5.95 8.21
N GLU A 125 5.17 6.33 7.42
CA GLU A 125 6.52 5.78 7.56
C GLU A 125 7.20 6.22 8.86
N PRO A 126 7.28 7.53 9.22
CA PRO A 126 7.81 7.94 10.51
C PRO A 126 6.99 7.41 11.69
N PHE A 127 5.69 7.23 11.52
CA PHE A 127 4.82 6.73 12.58
C PHE A 127 5.10 5.25 12.90
N ARG A 128 5.35 4.42 11.89
CA ARG A 128 5.77 3.01 12.10
C ARG A 128 7.06 2.93 12.90
N ALA A 129 8.06 3.73 12.50
CA ALA A 129 9.33 3.79 13.21
C ALA A 129 9.17 4.34 14.65
N PHE A 130 8.27 5.32 14.85
CA PHE A 130 7.98 5.91 16.16
C PHE A 130 7.52 4.87 17.18
N VAL A 131 6.64 3.93 16.80
CA VAL A 131 6.19 2.85 17.70
C VAL A 131 7.39 2.02 18.19
N GLY A 132 8.30 1.64 17.31
CA GLY A 132 9.54 0.93 17.69
C GLY A 132 10.48 1.78 18.53
N ASP A 133 10.61 3.08 18.21
CA ASP A 133 11.48 4.01 18.95
C ASP A 133 11.01 4.25 20.39
N MET A 134 9.69 4.20 20.62
CA MET A 134 9.09 4.49 21.93
C MET A 134 9.04 3.30 22.88
N LEU A 135 9.12 2.08 22.36
CA LEU A 135 8.90 0.88 23.15
C LEU A 135 10.21 0.16 23.49
N ARG A 136 10.17 -0.58 24.61
CA ARG A 136 11.20 -1.58 24.94
C ARG A 136 11.09 -2.76 23.97
N THR A 137 12.19 -3.46 23.75
CA THR A 137 12.24 -4.61 22.84
C THR A 137 11.24 -5.72 23.25
N ASP A 138 11.06 -5.96 24.56
CA ASP A 138 10.09 -6.93 25.09
C ASP A 138 8.62 -6.52 24.89
N GLN A 139 8.35 -5.22 24.60
CA GLN A 139 7.01 -4.69 24.35
C GLN A 139 6.70 -4.46 22.85
N HIS A 140 7.67 -4.64 21.94
CA HIS A 140 7.46 -4.41 20.52
C HIS A 140 6.26 -5.22 19.98
N ALA A 141 6.16 -6.52 20.35
CA ALA A 141 5.04 -7.35 19.89
C ALA A 141 3.67 -6.79 20.35
N ALA A 142 3.58 -6.34 21.61
CA ALA A 142 2.35 -5.74 22.14
C ALA A 142 2.02 -4.39 21.47
N GLY A 143 3.03 -3.55 21.25
CA GLY A 143 2.85 -2.25 20.59
C GLY A 143 2.36 -2.39 19.15
N TYR A 144 3.00 -3.24 18.36
CA TYR A 144 2.57 -3.50 16.99
C TYR A 144 1.21 -4.22 16.91
N ALA A 145 0.85 -5.04 17.91
CA ALA A 145 -0.49 -5.63 18.00
C ALA A 145 -1.57 -4.56 18.23
N VAL A 146 -1.34 -3.61 19.14
CA VAL A 146 -2.25 -2.47 19.38
C VAL A 146 -2.35 -1.58 18.13
N GLN A 147 -1.21 -1.32 17.47
CA GLN A 147 -1.20 -0.60 16.21
C GLN A 147 -2.04 -1.30 15.14
N THR A 148 -1.89 -2.62 14.99
CA THR A 148 -2.66 -3.42 14.02
C THR A 148 -4.16 -3.39 14.33
N ALA A 149 -4.53 -3.39 15.60
CA ALA A 149 -5.93 -3.25 16.02
C ALA A 149 -6.51 -1.88 15.58
N PHE A 150 -5.76 -0.79 15.73
CA PHE A 150 -6.17 0.52 15.25
C PHE A 150 -6.23 0.61 13.72
N ILE A 151 -5.29 -0.02 13.02
CA ILE A 151 -5.33 -0.13 11.55
C ILE A 151 -6.62 -0.83 11.11
N GLY A 152 -6.95 -1.98 11.72
CA GLY A 152 -8.17 -2.71 11.40
C GLY A 152 -9.44 -1.92 11.73
N ALA A 153 -9.51 -1.30 12.90
CA ALA A 153 -10.66 -0.50 13.32
C ALA A 153 -10.86 0.73 12.40
N GLY A 154 -9.77 1.42 12.05
CA GLY A 154 -9.81 2.55 11.13
C GLY A 154 -10.25 2.14 9.72
N ALA A 155 -9.76 1.00 9.22
CA ALA A 155 -10.14 0.47 7.92
C ALA A 155 -11.63 0.09 7.85
N VAL A 156 -12.13 -0.59 8.86
CA VAL A 156 -13.56 -0.96 8.97
C VAL A 156 -14.44 0.29 9.03
N LEU A 157 -14.11 1.23 9.93
CA LEU A 157 -14.91 2.44 10.09
C LEU A 157 -14.87 3.32 8.85
N GLY A 158 -13.69 3.54 8.26
CA GLY A 158 -13.57 4.33 7.04
C GLY A 158 -14.33 3.72 5.86
N SER A 159 -14.27 2.40 5.71
CA SER A 159 -14.99 1.71 4.63
C SER A 159 -16.51 1.77 4.81
N ILE A 160 -17.04 1.50 6.00
CA ILE A 160 -18.49 1.42 6.22
C ILE A 160 -19.16 2.79 6.28
N PHE A 161 -18.43 3.87 6.53
CA PHE A 161 -19.00 5.15 6.91
C PHE A 161 -19.97 5.75 5.86
N PRO A 162 -19.73 5.73 4.54
CA PRO A 162 -20.69 6.23 3.55
C PRO A 162 -22.00 5.44 3.56
N TRP A 163 -21.93 4.11 3.70
CA TRP A 163 -23.11 3.24 3.81
C TRP A 163 -23.93 3.54 5.09
N LEU A 164 -23.22 3.74 6.21
CA LEU A 164 -23.87 4.12 7.47
C LEU A 164 -24.61 5.46 7.35
N LEU A 165 -24.01 6.45 6.71
CA LEU A 165 -24.63 7.75 6.48
C LEU A 165 -25.92 7.64 5.67
N GLU A 166 -25.94 6.79 4.62
CA GLU A 166 -27.16 6.53 3.84
C GLU A 166 -28.29 5.95 4.72
N HIS A 167 -27.96 4.97 5.57
CA HIS A 167 -28.92 4.37 6.50
C HIS A 167 -29.40 5.32 7.61
N LEU A 168 -28.65 6.39 7.86
CA LEU A 168 -29.03 7.50 8.74
C LEU A 168 -29.83 8.59 8.01
N GLY A 169 -30.19 8.36 6.73
CA GLY A 169 -31.04 9.27 5.93
C GLY A 169 -30.26 10.35 5.17
N VAL A 170 -28.94 10.20 4.99
CA VAL A 170 -28.16 11.11 4.15
C VAL A 170 -28.28 10.70 2.67
N ASP A 171 -28.55 11.67 1.80
CA ASP A 171 -28.72 11.42 0.37
C ASP A 171 -27.48 10.79 -0.28
N ASN A 172 -27.70 9.65 -0.93
CA ASN A 172 -26.66 8.91 -1.65
C ASN A 172 -26.71 9.11 -3.17
N VAL A 173 -27.69 9.87 -3.67
CA VAL A 173 -27.83 10.27 -5.07
C VAL A 173 -27.57 11.76 -5.21
N ALA A 174 -26.94 12.17 -6.30
CA ALA A 174 -26.68 13.55 -6.63
C ALA A 174 -26.93 13.80 -8.13
N PRO A 175 -27.15 15.05 -8.55
CA PRO A 175 -27.17 15.41 -9.98
C PRO A 175 -25.88 14.99 -10.70
N GLU A 176 -25.97 14.84 -12.02
CA GLU A 176 -24.82 14.50 -12.86
C GLU A 176 -23.62 15.46 -12.60
N GLY A 177 -22.45 14.87 -12.44
CA GLY A 177 -21.20 15.60 -12.15
C GLY A 177 -21.07 16.08 -10.69
N ALA A 178 -22.06 15.86 -9.83
CA ALA A 178 -22.01 16.19 -8.40
C ALA A 178 -21.76 14.96 -7.52
N LEU A 179 -21.04 15.13 -6.44
CA LEU A 179 -20.80 14.03 -5.49
C LEU A 179 -21.95 13.93 -4.46
N PRO A 180 -22.44 12.72 -4.18
CA PRO A 180 -23.45 12.49 -3.14
C PRO A 180 -23.01 12.95 -1.76
N ASN A 181 -23.96 13.35 -0.93
CA ASN A 181 -23.69 13.83 0.43
C ASN A 181 -23.07 12.74 1.30
N THR A 182 -23.40 11.45 1.07
CA THR A 182 -22.76 10.31 1.75
C THR A 182 -21.25 10.32 1.56
N VAL A 183 -20.77 10.52 0.32
CA VAL A 183 -19.34 10.63 0.00
C VAL A 183 -18.74 11.89 0.61
N ARG A 184 -19.40 13.04 0.44
CA ARG A 184 -18.93 14.33 0.95
C ARG A 184 -18.70 14.30 2.45
N TYR A 185 -19.68 13.87 3.22
CA TYR A 185 -19.58 13.82 4.68
C TYR A 185 -18.62 12.74 5.17
N ALA A 186 -18.49 11.62 4.46
CA ALA A 186 -17.50 10.61 4.78
C ALA A 186 -16.07 11.13 4.63
N PHE A 187 -15.76 11.88 3.57
CA PHE A 187 -14.45 12.50 3.41
C PHE A 187 -14.17 13.56 4.47
N TRP A 188 -15.16 14.38 4.83
CA TRP A 188 -15.03 15.36 5.92
C TRP A 188 -14.85 14.67 7.28
N PHE A 189 -15.56 13.59 7.54
CA PHE A 189 -15.32 12.76 8.70
C PHE A 189 -13.89 12.22 8.72
N GLY A 190 -13.39 11.72 7.60
CA GLY A 190 -12.01 11.25 7.46
C GLY A 190 -10.98 12.34 7.76
N ALA A 191 -11.23 13.57 7.28
CA ALA A 191 -10.38 14.72 7.57
C ALA A 191 -10.30 15.02 9.08
N VAL A 192 -11.44 14.98 9.78
CA VAL A 192 -11.49 15.16 11.24
C VAL A 192 -10.85 13.99 11.97
N ALA A 193 -11.14 12.76 11.55
CA ALA A 193 -10.63 11.55 12.20
C ALA A 193 -9.11 11.47 12.15
N ILE A 194 -8.47 11.76 11.01
CA ILE A 194 -7.01 11.76 10.90
C ILE A 194 -6.38 12.85 11.76
N LEU A 195 -6.94 14.06 11.76
CA LEU A 195 -6.43 15.15 12.60
C LEU A 195 -6.55 14.81 14.08
N VAL A 196 -7.73 14.41 14.54
CA VAL A 196 -7.97 14.10 15.95
C VAL A 196 -7.06 12.98 16.43
N ALA A 197 -6.95 11.89 15.67
CA ALA A 197 -6.15 10.74 16.07
C ALA A 197 -4.65 11.05 16.10
N VAL A 198 -4.13 11.75 15.10
CA VAL A 198 -2.70 12.09 15.04
C VAL A 198 -2.34 13.18 16.03
N VAL A 199 -3.17 14.22 16.16
CA VAL A 199 -2.99 15.29 17.15
C VAL A 199 -3.01 14.71 18.57
N TRP A 200 -3.93 13.79 18.86
CA TRP A 200 -3.95 13.07 20.14
C TRP A 200 -2.61 12.40 20.42
N THR A 201 -2.08 11.60 19.48
CA THR A 201 -0.76 10.96 19.65
C THR A 201 0.36 11.97 19.85
N VAL A 202 0.39 13.05 19.07
CA VAL A 202 1.43 14.09 19.18
C VAL A 202 1.45 14.75 20.57
N PHE A 203 0.28 15.07 21.12
CA PHE A 203 0.20 15.79 22.40
C PHE A 203 0.25 14.89 23.64
N THR A 204 -0.08 13.61 23.50
CA THR A 204 -0.05 12.65 24.62
C THR A 204 1.24 11.86 24.74
N THR A 205 2.17 12.01 23.79
CA THR A 205 3.45 11.32 23.78
C THR A 205 4.62 12.28 23.75
N ARG A 206 5.79 11.84 24.23
CA ARG A 206 7.07 12.57 24.13
C ARG A 206 8.14 11.64 23.61
N GLU A 207 8.85 12.04 22.55
CA GLU A 207 9.98 11.27 22.04
C GLU A 207 11.21 11.39 22.95
N TYR A 208 12.01 10.34 23.00
CA TYR A 208 13.29 10.34 23.68
C TYR A 208 14.31 11.14 22.87
N SER A 209 15.12 11.98 23.55
CA SER A 209 16.17 12.74 22.91
C SER A 209 17.24 11.82 22.28
N PRO A 210 18.04 12.33 21.31
CA PRO A 210 19.14 11.54 20.76
C PRO A 210 20.10 11.01 21.83
N GLU A 211 20.36 11.78 22.90
CA GLU A 211 21.19 11.38 24.03
C GLU A 211 20.52 10.26 24.83
N GLU A 212 19.21 10.37 25.11
CA GLU A 212 18.43 9.32 25.80
C GLU A 212 18.41 8.04 24.96
N GLN A 213 18.23 8.14 23.64
CA GLN A 213 18.24 6.98 22.73
C GLN A 213 19.62 6.32 22.68
N ALA A 214 20.69 7.07 22.60
CA ALA A 214 22.06 6.55 22.64
C ALA A 214 22.35 5.82 23.96
N ALA A 215 21.82 6.32 25.10
CA ALA A 215 21.96 5.68 26.40
C ALA A 215 21.18 4.33 26.50
N PHE A 216 20.08 4.17 25.71
CA PHE A 216 19.30 2.92 25.63
C PHE A 216 19.91 1.88 24.67
N SER A 217 20.54 2.34 23.58
CA SER A 217 21.11 1.50 22.53
C SER A 217 22.60 1.25 22.78
N GLY A 218 22.93 0.32 23.65
CA GLY A 218 24.33 -0.02 23.99
C GLY A 218 25.21 -0.56 22.84
N HIS A 219 24.82 -0.48 21.56
CA HIS A 219 25.62 -0.91 20.41
C HIS A 219 25.39 0.00 19.20
N VAL A 220 26.48 0.53 18.69
CA VAL A 220 26.55 1.12 17.33
C VAL A 220 26.42 -0.03 16.33
N ALA A 221 25.48 0.10 15.39
CA ALA A 221 25.36 -0.82 14.26
C ALA A 221 26.72 -0.91 13.53
N ALA A 222 27.20 -2.12 13.28
CA ALA A 222 28.42 -2.32 12.50
C ALA A 222 28.22 -1.75 11.10
N ASP A 223 29.20 -0.96 10.67
CA ASP A 223 29.22 -0.26 9.39
C ASP A 223 29.49 -1.28 8.27
N ASP A 224 28.44 -1.74 7.59
CA ASP A 224 28.47 -2.73 6.49
C ASP A 224 28.75 -2.03 5.12
N ASP A 225 28.99 -0.74 5.18
CA ASP A 225 29.16 0.16 4.02
C ASP A 225 30.32 -0.26 3.10
N GLY A 226 31.37 -0.85 3.64
CA GLY A 226 32.55 -1.31 2.86
C GLY A 226 32.20 -2.50 1.95
N GLU A 227 31.40 -3.46 2.42
CA GLU A 227 31.00 -4.63 1.63
C GLU A 227 30.04 -4.24 0.49
N ILE A 228 29.12 -3.31 0.75
CA ILE A 228 28.18 -2.78 -0.25
C ILE A 228 28.96 -2.11 -1.39
N ILE A 229 29.91 -1.22 -1.07
CA ILE A 229 30.76 -0.53 -2.05
C ILE A 229 31.60 -1.51 -2.86
N ALA A 230 32.24 -2.49 -2.21
CA ALA A 230 33.02 -3.51 -2.90
C ALA A 230 32.18 -4.33 -3.88
N ARG A 231 30.97 -4.73 -3.48
CA ARG A 231 30.03 -5.48 -4.32
C ARG A 231 29.59 -4.65 -5.53
N LEU A 232 29.25 -3.37 -5.34
CA LEU A 232 28.88 -2.45 -6.43
C LEU A 232 30.06 -2.21 -7.39
N ALA A 233 31.27 -1.99 -6.89
CA ALA A 233 32.47 -1.76 -7.71
C ALA A 233 32.79 -2.96 -8.62
N ALA A 234 32.51 -4.19 -8.14
CA ALA A 234 32.69 -5.43 -8.89
C ALA A 234 31.59 -5.65 -9.95
N LYS A 235 30.42 -4.99 -9.82
CA LYS A 235 29.28 -5.17 -10.73
C LYS A 235 29.57 -4.58 -12.11
N LYS A 236 29.13 -5.28 -13.17
CA LYS A 236 29.19 -4.76 -14.55
C LYS A 236 28.00 -3.82 -14.82
N PRO A 237 28.17 -2.73 -15.58
CA PRO A 237 27.09 -1.78 -15.89
C PRO A 237 26.07 -2.32 -16.90
N LEU A 238 26.25 -3.55 -17.39
CA LEU A 238 25.35 -4.18 -18.37
C LEU A 238 23.89 -4.27 -17.88
N GLY A 239 23.69 -4.49 -16.58
CA GLY A 239 22.36 -4.50 -16.00
C GLY A 239 21.65 -3.16 -16.13
N GLY A 240 22.33 -2.06 -15.80
CA GLY A 240 21.81 -0.71 -15.94
C GLY A 240 21.49 -0.36 -17.40
N ILE A 241 22.39 -0.75 -18.33
CA ILE A 241 22.15 -0.57 -19.77
C ILE A 241 20.90 -1.34 -20.22
N ALA A 242 20.75 -2.59 -19.77
CA ALA A 242 19.58 -3.40 -20.11
C ALA A 242 18.27 -2.76 -19.64
N TRP A 243 18.26 -2.13 -18.44
CA TRP A 243 17.10 -1.41 -17.95
C TRP A 243 16.79 -0.15 -18.76
N ILE A 244 17.81 0.61 -19.18
CA ILE A 244 17.63 1.77 -20.07
C ILE A 244 17.05 1.31 -21.41
N VAL A 245 17.59 0.25 -22.01
CA VAL A 245 17.10 -0.29 -23.28
C VAL A 245 15.64 -0.77 -23.12
N ALA A 246 15.31 -1.48 -22.04
CA ALA A 246 13.94 -1.88 -21.76
C ALA A 246 12.99 -0.68 -21.64
N GLY A 247 13.40 0.39 -20.96
CA GLY A 247 12.64 1.63 -20.86
C GLY A 247 12.40 2.30 -22.21
N VAL A 248 13.41 2.36 -23.07
CA VAL A 248 13.30 2.89 -24.43
C VAL A 248 12.38 2.01 -25.29
N ILE A 249 12.49 0.69 -25.20
CA ILE A 249 11.58 -0.25 -25.92
C ILE A 249 10.13 -0.02 -25.49
N VAL A 250 9.87 0.12 -24.19
CA VAL A 250 8.52 0.43 -23.69
C VAL A 250 8.03 1.77 -24.25
N ALA A 251 8.85 2.80 -24.25
CA ALA A 251 8.47 4.10 -24.78
C ALA A 251 8.14 4.05 -26.28
N LEU A 252 8.94 3.34 -27.07
CA LEU A 252 8.69 3.13 -28.50
C LEU A 252 7.43 2.29 -28.75
N ALA A 253 7.16 1.31 -27.90
CA ALA A 253 5.97 0.46 -28.00
C ALA A 253 4.67 1.28 -27.82
N VAL A 254 4.70 2.35 -27.00
CA VAL A 254 3.53 3.23 -26.82
C VAL A 254 3.08 3.83 -28.13
N ASP A 255 4.01 4.41 -28.91
CA ASP A 255 3.69 5.02 -30.20
C ASP A 255 3.35 3.97 -31.27
N LEU A 256 4.09 2.85 -31.32
CA LEU A 256 3.92 1.82 -32.34
C LEU A 256 2.63 1.00 -32.17
N LEU A 257 2.20 0.77 -30.94
CA LEU A 257 1.03 -0.06 -30.60
C LEU A 257 -0.19 0.77 -30.21
N GLY A 258 -0.10 2.11 -30.22
CA GLY A 258 -1.19 3.00 -29.81
C GLY A 258 -1.62 2.83 -28.36
N LEU A 259 -0.68 2.53 -27.44
CA LEU A 259 -0.97 2.34 -26.03
C LEU A 259 -1.27 3.68 -25.36
N GLN A 260 -1.89 3.62 -24.17
CA GLN A 260 -2.14 4.81 -23.36
C GLN A 260 -0.80 5.45 -22.95
N LYS A 261 -0.76 6.80 -22.91
CA LYS A 261 0.47 7.58 -22.63
C LYS A 261 1.07 7.33 -21.26
N GLU A 262 0.26 6.86 -20.32
CA GLU A 262 0.67 6.48 -18.95
C GLU A 262 1.72 5.36 -18.95
N VAL A 263 1.75 4.51 -19.97
CA VAL A 263 2.78 3.48 -20.14
C VAL A 263 4.18 4.09 -20.32
N LEU A 264 4.27 5.35 -20.83
CA LEU A 264 5.55 6.08 -20.88
C LEU A 264 6.17 6.26 -19.50
N LEU A 265 5.36 6.39 -18.45
CA LEU A 265 5.86 6.47 -17.07
C LEU A 265 6.62 5.21 -16.68
N LEU A 266 6.12 4.02 -17.05
CA LEU A 266 6.84 2.77 -16.82
C LEU A 266 8.18 2.76 -17.56
N GLY A 267 8.19 3.16 -18.83
CA GLY A 267 9.41 3.28 -19.64
C GLY A 267 10.43 4.24 -19.01
N ALA A 268 9.96 5.40 -18.55
CA ALA A 268 10.79 6.39 -17.87
C ALA A 268 11.39 5.86 -16.55
N LEU A 269 10.60 5.19 -15.73
CA LEU A 269 11.06 4.61 -14.46
C LEU A 269 12.13 3.53 -14.67
N LEU A 270 11.94 2.65 -15.64
CA LEU A 270 12.94 1.65 -16.02
C LEU A 270 14.25 2.30 -16.46
N ALA A 271 14.17 3.31 -17.33
CA ALA A 271 15.34 4.04 -17.79
C ALA A 271 16.06 4.80 -16.67
N ILE A 272 15.31 5.49 -15.80
CA ILE A 272 15.85 6.19 -14.62
C ILE A 272 16.56 5.19 -13.69
N TYR A 273 15.94 4.03 -13.40
CA TYR A 273 16.60 3.02 -12.58
C TYR A 273 17.89 2.53 -13.21
N GLY A 274 17.93 2.30 -14.52
CA GLY A 274 19.14 1.91 -15.24
C GLY A 274 20.25 2.97 -15.15
N VAL A 275 19.90 4.25 -15.23
CA VAL A 275 20.85 5.37 -15.04
C VAL A 275 21.38 5.38 -13.61
N LEU A 276 20.49 5.26 -12.61
CA LEU A 276 20.87 5.23 -11.19
C LEU A 276 21.78 4.05 -10.87
N ASP A 277 21.54 2.86 -11.45
CA ASP A 277 22.41 1.68 -11.30
C ASP A 277 23.83 1.95 -11.84
N ILE A 278 23.93 2.54 -13.03
CA ILE A 278 25.22 2.89 -13.64
C ILE A 278 25.96 3.96 -12.81
N VAL A 279 25.23 4.98 -12.31
CA VAL A 279 25.80 6.03 -11.47
C VAL A 279 26.32 5.45 -10.16
N ALA A 280 25.55 4.60 -9.49
CA ALA A 280 25.98 3.93 -8.26
C ALA A 280 27.24 3.08 -8.46
N ILE A 281 27.31 2.31 -9.56
CA ILE A 281 28.52 1.53 -9.91
C ILE A 281 29.71 2.45 -10.15
N ARG A 282 29.55 3.56 -10.88
CA ARG A 282 30.62 4.51 -11.14
C ARG A 282 31.14 5.19 -9.85
N MET A 283 30.21 5.57 -8.98
CA MET A 283 30.54 6.16 -7.67
C MET A 283 31.33 5.18 -6.80
N ALA A 284 30.88 3.93 -6.72
CA ALA A 284 31.57 2.87 -5.98
C ALA A 284 33.00 2.63 -6.51
N ARG A 285 33.18 2.58 -7.83
CA ARG A 285 34.51 2.42 -8.46
C ARG A 285 35.44 3.61 -8.23
N ARG A 286 34.89 4.81 -8.00
CA ARG A 286 35.67 6.02 -7.66
C ARG A 286 36.03 6.14 -6.18
N GLY A 287 35.64 5.17 -5.36
CA GLY A 287 35.85 5.19 -3.92
C GLY A 287 35.05 6.28 -3.19
N THR A 288 33.89 6.70 -3.76
CA THR A 288 33.01 7.66 -3.12
C THR A 288 32.42 7.04 -1.83
N LYS A 289 32.32 7.84 -0.76
CA LYS A 289 31.70 7.38 0.50
C LYS A 289 30.31 6.83 0.25
N PRO A 290 29.88 5.81 0.99
CA PRO A 290 28.54 5.28 0.94
C PRO A 290 27.49 6.38 1.06
N ASN A 291 26.45 6.28 0.24
CA ASN A 291 25.33 7.19 0.26
C ASN A 291 24.02 6.40 0.00
N MET A 292 22.89 7.07 0.16
CA MET A 292 21.58 6.47 -0.01
C MET A 292 21.43 5.69 -1.34
N LEU A 293 21.96 6.25 -2.45
CA LEU A 293 21.86 5.59 -3.76
C LEU A 293 22.69 4.31 -3.82
N SER A 294 23.96 4.35 -3.34
CA SER A 294 24.83 3.17 -3.33
C SER A 294 24.29 2.08 -2.41
N SER A 295 23.68 2.43 -1.29
CA SER A 295 23.06 1.48 -0.37
C SER A 295 21.85 0.80 -1.03
N ILE A 296 20.89 1.55 -1.58
CA ILE A 296 19.68 0.99 -2.23
C ILE A 296 20.06 0.06 -3.40
N VAL A 297 20.92 0.52 -4.32
CA VAL A 297 21.29 -0.28 -5.50
C VAL A 297 22.16 -1.48 -5.14
N GLY A 298 23.05 -1.34 -4.15
CA GLY A 298 23.92 -2.40 -3.67
C GLY A 298 23.16 -3.52 -2.96
N ASP A 299 22.25 -3.16 -2.09
CA ASP A 299 21.42 -4.11 -1.35
C ASP A 299 20.44 -4.85 -2.25
N PHE A 300 19.86 -4.15 -3.25
CA PHE A 300 19.03 -4.78 -4.28
C PHE A 300 19.78 -5.88 -5.04
N SER A 301 21.05 -5.65 -5.35
CA SER A 301 21.90 -6.64 -6.03
C SER A 301 22.26 -7.84 -5.16
N GLY A 302 22.33 -7.64 -3.84
CA GLY A 302 22.70 -8.65 -2.84
C GLY A 302 21.55 -9.43 -2.20
N MET A 303 20.33 -9.33 -2.73
CA MET A 303 19.15 -9.97 -2.14
C MET A 303 19.29 -11.50 -1.99
N PRO A 304 18.98 -12.04 -0.80
CA PRO A 304 18.94 -13.48 -0.56
C PRO A 304 17.93 -14.24 -1.46
N PRO A 305 18.18 -15.53 -1.76
CA PRO A 305 17.29 -16.32 -2.62
C PRO A 305 15.83 -16.39 -2.14
N VAL A 306 15.59 -16.47 -0.84
CA VAL A 306 14.24 -16.44 -0.24
C VAL A 306 13.52 -15.15 -0.58
N MET A 307 14.21 -14.01 -0.44
CA MET A 307 13.65 -12.69 -0.74
C MET A 307 13.32 -12.54 -2.24
N LYS A 308 14.20 -13.00 -3.15
CA LYS A 308 13.93 -12.98 -4.60
C LYS A 308 12.70 -13.79 -4.99
N ARG A 309 12.48 -14.95 -4.33
CA ARG A 309 11.30 -15.79 -4.60
C ARG A 309 10.03 -15.21 -4.00
N LEU A 310 10.11 -14.62 -2.80
CA LEU A 310 9.01 -13.87 -2.22
C LEU A 310 8.67 -12.60 -3.01
N ALA A 311 9.64 -11.96 -3.64
CA ALA A 311 9.41 -10.81 -4.53
C ALA A 311 8.43 -11.13 -5.66
N LEU A 312 8.55 -12.32 -6.26
CA LEU A 312 7.60 -12.78 -7.28
C LEU A 312 6.18 -12.97 -6.71
N VAL A 313 6.07 -13.52 -5.50
CA VAL A 313 4.78 -13.68 -4.81
C VAL A 313 4.15 -12.31 -4.54
N GLN A 314 4.93 -11.38 -3.99
CA GLN A 314 4.47 -10.02 -3.70
C GLN A 314 4.06 -9.28 -4.97
N PHE A 315 4.80 -9.44 -6.06
CA PHE A 315 4.46 -8.84 -7.34
C PHE A 315 3.03 -9.20 -7.76
N PHE A 316 2.67 -10.47 -7.78
CA PHE A 316 1.33 -10.91 -8.16
C PHE A 316 0.28 -10.59 -7.08
N SER A 317 0.65 -10.66 -5.80
CA SER A 317 -0.27 -10.38 -4.70
C SER A 317 -0.73 -8.93 -4.70
N TRP A 318 0.19 -7.98 -4.86
CA TRP A 318 -0.12 -6.56 -4.85
C TRP A 318 -0.71 -6.06 -6.18
N SER A 319 -0.40 -6.71 -7.30
CA SER A 319 -1.11 -6.46 -8.56
C SER A 319 -2.61 -6.70 -8.41
N ALA A 320 -3.00 -7.85 -7.85
CA ALA A 320 -4.41 -8.20 -7.68
C ALA A 320 -5.15 -7.26 -6.71
N LEU A 321 -4.51 -6.88 -5.59
CA LEU A 321 -5.09 -5.91 -4.66
C LEU A 321 -5.33 -4.55 -5.31
N PHE A 322 -4.35 -4.09 -6.08
CA PHE A 322 -4.48 -2.79 -6.74
C PHE A 322 -5.55 -2.82 -7.83
N ILE A 323 -5.66 -3.92 -8.59
CA ILE A 323 -6.78 -4.16 -9.51
C ILE A 323 -8.12 -4.08 -8.77
N MET A 324 -8.24 -4.72 -7.61
CA MET A 324 -9.45 -4.69 -6.78
C MET A 324 -9.83 -3.26 -6.40
N TRP A 325 -8.91 -2.49 -5.84
CA TRP A 325 -9.21 -1.13 -5.37
C TRP A 325 -9.68 -0.20 -6.49
N ILE A 326 -9.13 -0.37 -7.69
CA ILE A 326 -9.51 0.44 -8.86
C ILE A 326 -10.86 -0.01 -9.44
N ASN A 327 -11.07 -1.33 -9.61
CA ASN A 327 -12.09 -1.85 -10.50
C ASN A 327 -13.31 -2.42 -9.77
N THR A 328 -13.32 -2.55 -8.44
CA THR A 328 -14.48 -3.11 -7.73
C THR A 328 -15.73 -2.24 -7.94
N THR A 329 -15.60 -0.91 -7.87
CA THR A 329 -16.74 0.00 -8.11
C THR A 329 -17.37 -0.22 -9.49
N PRO A 330 -16.65 -0.08 -10.62
CA PRO A 330 -17.25 -0.29 -11.94
C PRO A 330 -17.78 -1.72 -12.13
N VAL A 331 -17.14 -2.73 -11.57
CA VAL A 331 -17.63 -4.11 -11.64
C VAL A 331 -18.96 -4.28 -10.91
N VAL A 332 -19.08 -3.79 -9.68
CA VAL A 332 -20.29 -3.94 -8.86
C VAL A 332 -21.44 -3.12 -9.44
N THR A 333 -21.19 -1.85 -9.80
CA THR A 333 -22.25 -0.99 -10.36
C THR A 333 -22.79 -1.51 -11.67
N GLN A 334 -21.91 -1.94 -12.59
CA GLN A 334 -22.32 -2.39 -13.92
C GLN A 334 -22.94 -3.80 -13.92
N TYR A 335 -22.31 -4.77 -13.23
CA TYR A 335 -22.70 -6.17 -13.35
C TYR A 335 -23.64 -6.68 -12.28
N VAL A 336 -23.72 -6.00 -11.12
CA VAL A 336 -24.56 -6.41 -10.00
C VAL A 336 -25.78 -5.49 -9.89
N PHE A 337 -25.57 -4.17 -10.01
CA PHE A 337 -26.65 -3.19 -9.94
C PHE A 337 -27.13 -2.70 -11.32
N GLY A 338 -26.48 -3.13 -12.42
CA GLY A 338 -26.94 -2.93 -13.78
C GLY A 338 -26.88 -1.49 -14.28
N SER A 339 -26.03 -0.63 -13.72
CA SER A 339 -25.93 0.77 -14.13
C SER A 339 -24.47 1.25 -14.23
N THR A 340 -24.21 2.00 -15.30
CA THR A 340 -23.00 2.81 -15.50
C THR A 340 -23.28 4.31 -15.39
N ASP A 341 -24.55 4.70 -15.30
CA ASP A 341 -24.96 6.09 -15.12
C ASP A 341 -24.76 6.53 -13.68
N THR A 342 -23.75 7.38 -13.47
CA THR A 342 -23.35 7.87 -12.14
C THR A 342 -24.40 8.72 -11.42
N ALA A 343 -25.40 9.26 -12.15
CA ALA A 343 -26.52 9.98 -11.58
C ALA A 343 -27.68 9.06 -11.15
N SER A 344 -27.69 7.81 -11.62
CA SER A 344 -28.75 6.85 -11.30
C SER A 344 -28.70 6.36 -9.85
N ALA A 345 -29.85 6.05 -9.28
CA ALA A 345 -29.96 5.44 -7.95
C ALA A 345 -29.25 4.07 -7.90
N ALA A 346 -29.41 3.25 -8.96
CA ALA A 346 -28.80 1.92 -9.04
C ALA A 346 -27.26 1.98 -9.01
N TYR A 347 -26.64 2.91 -9.76
CA TYR A 347 -25.18 3.12 -9.68
C TYR A 347 -24.75 3.50 -8.26
N ASN A 348 -25.43 4.47 -7.65
CA ASN A 348 -25.05 4.99 -6.35
C ASN A 348 -25.27 3.96 -5.22
N GLU A 349 -26.31 3.11 -5.33
CA GLU A 349 -26.51 1.98 -4.44
C GLU A 349 -25.37 0.96 -4.59
N GLY A 350 -25.01 0.60 -5.82
CA GLY A 350 -23.90 -0.31 -6.11
C GLY A 350 -22.55 0.23 -5.62
N ALA A 351 -22.28 1.49 -5.87
CA ALA A 351 -21.05 2.15 -5.39
C ALA A 351 -21.00 2.21 -3.85
N ASN A 352 -22.16 2.39 -3.20
CA ASN A 352 -22.23 2.35 -1.74
C ASN A 352 -22.11 0.93 -1.19
N TRP A 353 -22.57 -0.09 -1.94
CA TRP A 353 -22.37 -1.49 -1.60
C TRP A 353 -20.90 -1.89 -1.57
N VAL A 354 -20.06 -1.29 -2.41
CA VAL A 354 -18.59 -1.48 -2.37
C VAL A 354 -18.01 -1.11 -1.00
N ASN A 355 -18.55 -0.11 -0.32
CA ASN A 355 -18.14 0.23 1.03
C ASN A 355 -18.42 -0.91 2.03
N VAL A 356 -19.55 -1.61 1.87
CA VAL A 356 -19.87 -2.81 2.66
C VAL A 356 -18.89 -3.93 2.36
N LEU A 357 -18.63 -4.21 1.08
CA LEU A 357 -17.68 -5.23 0.65
C LEU A 357 -16.28 -4.96 1.21
N PHE A 358 -15.81 -3.73 1.12
CA PHE A 358 -14.50 -3.34 1.66
C PHE A 358 -14.46 -3.36 3.19
N THR A 359 -15.58 -3.14 3.85
CA THR A 359 -15.71 -3.35 5.30
C THR A 359 -15.56 -4.82 5.65
N VAL A 360 -16.17 -5.72 4.87
CA VAL A 360 -16.11 -7.17 5.11
C VAL A 360 -14.68 -7.67 4.97
N TYR A 361 -13.98 -7.37 3.86
CA TYR A 361 -12.61 -7.90 3.72
C TYR A 361 -11.65 -7.32 4.77
N ASN A 362 -11.77 -6.05 5.14
CA ASN A 362 -10.96 -5.45 6.20
C ASN A 362 -11.27 -6.05 7.58
N GLY A 363 -12.56 -6.23 7.90
CA GLY A 363 -13.00 -6.87 9.15
C GLY A 363 -12.56 -8.33 9.25
N VAL A 364 -12.74 -9.09 8.16
CA VAL A 364 -12.27 -10.48 8.08
C VAL A 364 -10.74 -10.53 8.21
N ALA A 365 -10.02 -9.62 7.57
CA ALA A 365 -8.56 -9.57 7.68
C ALA A 365 -8.11 -9.33 9.13
N ALA A 366 -8.74 -8.40 9.84
CA ALA A 366 -8.42 -8.13 11.24
C ALA A 366 -8.62 -9.37 12.13
N VAL A 367 -9.76 -10.08 11.97
CA VAL A 367 -10.05 -11.30 12.73
C VAL A 367 -9.11 -12.44 12.30
N ALA A 368 -8.91 -12.63 11.00
CA ALA A 368 -8.04 -13.69 10.48
C ALA A 368 -6.59 -13.51 10.94
N ALA A 369 -6.07 -12.30 10.99
CA ALA A 369 -4.73 -12.01 11.46
C ALA A 369 -4.52 -12.44 12.93
N LEU A 370 -5.53 -12.28 13.78
CA LEU A 370 -5.45 -12.59 15.21
C LEU A 370 -5.72 -14.05 15.52
N VAL A 371 -6.60 -14.70 14.79
CA VAL A 371 -7.11 -16.05 15.13
C VAL A 371 -6.67 -17.10 14.10
N LEU A 372 -7.00 -16.88 12.83
CA LEU A 372 -6.85 -17.90 11.78
C LEU A 372 -5.38 -18.09 11.38
N LEU A 373 -4.64 -17.00 11.13
CA LEU A 373 -3.26 -17.08 10.67
C LEU A 373 -2.32 -17.73 11.71
N PRO A 374 -2.37 -17.41 13.01
CA PRO A 374 -1.57 -18.10 14.01
C PRO A 374 -1.88 -19.60 14.11
N TRP A 375 -3.16 -19.98 13.97
CA TRP A 375 -3.58 -21.38 13.97
C TRP A 375 -3.07 -22.14 12.74
N LEU A 376 -3.29 -21.59 11.52
CA LEU A 376 -2.82 -22.18 10.27
C LEU A 376 -1.29 -22.27 10.24
N SER A 377 -0.60 -21.21 10.68
CA SER A 377 0.86 -21.14 10.63
C SER A 377 1.51 -22.15 11.59
N ARG A 378 0.90 -22.40 12.74
CA ARG A 378 1.36 -23.48 13.65
C ARG A 378 1.16 -24.86 13.05
N ARG A 379 0.07 -25.08 12.30
CA ARG A 379 -0.25 -26.40 11.74
C ARG A 379 0.47 -26.71 10.43
N PHE A 380 0.62 -25.75 9.54
CA PHE A 380 1.12 -25.94 8.17
C PHE A 380 2.42 -25.19 7.88
N GLY A 381 2.87 -24.35 8.80
CA GLY A 381 3.98 -23.42 8.60
C GLY A 381 3.59 -22.18 7.79
N PRO A 382 4.38 -21.09 7.86
CA PRO A 382 4.01 -19.81 7.26
C PRO A 382 3.92 -19.85 5.72
N VAL A 383 4.76 -20.65 5.06
CA VAL A 383 4.78 -20.76 3.59
C VAL A 383 3.49 -21.38 3.04
N ARG A 384 3.08 -22.54 3.61
CA ARG A 384 1.83 -23.20 3.19
C ARG A 384 0.61 -22.39 3.58
N THR A 385 0.61 -21.76 4.75
CA THR A 385 -0.45 -20.87 5.21
C THR A 385 -0.68 -19.75 4.19
N HIS A 386 0.38 -19.08 3.75
CA HIS A 386 0.26 -18.02 2.77
C HIS A 386 -0.30 -18.52 1.42
N SER A 387 0.17 -19.67 0.95
CA SER A 387 -0.36 -20.29 -0.29
C SER A 387 -1.87 -20.61 -0.18
N ILE A 388 -2.31 -21.19 0.94
CA ILE A 388 -3.73 -21.50 1.20
C ILE A 388 -4.56 -20.21 1.19
N CYS A 389 -4.13 -19.18 1.91
CA CYS A 389 -4.85 -17.91 1.98
C CYS A 389 -4.96 -17.22 0.62
N LEU A 390 -3.87 -17.20 -0.17
CA LEU A 390 -3.89 -16.66 -1.53
C LEU A 390 -4.85 -17.44 -2.46
N THR A 391 -4.91 -18.78 -2.30
CA THR A 391 -5.86 -19.60 -3.07
C THR A 391 -7.31 -19.26 -2.71
N LEU A 392 -7.62 -19.08 -1.43
CA LEU A 392 -8.97 -18.65 -0.99
C LEU A 392 -9.34 -17.28 -1.56
N GLY A 393 -8.40 -16.34 -1.57
CA GLY A 393 -8.62 -15.04 -2.18
C GLY A 393 -8.76 -15.09 -3.70
N ALA A 394 -8.00 -15.94 -4.40
CA ALA A 394 -8.15 -16.16 -5.83
C ALA A 394 -9.55 -16.70 -6.17
N LEU A 395 -10.08 -17.61 -5.37
CA LEU A 395 -11.47 -18.09 -5.50
C LEU A 395 -12.49 -16.95 -5.22
N GLY A 396 -12.19 -16.04 -4.29
CA GLY A 396 -13.00 -14.84 -4.06
C GLY A 396 -13.07 -13.96 -5.31
N PHE A 397 -11.96 -13.61 -5.94
CA PHE A 397 -11.95 -12.86 -7.20
C PHE A 397 -12.62 -13.61 -8.35
N LEU A 398 -12.45 -14.91 -8.43
CA LEU A 398 -13.14 -15.73 -9.42
C LEU A 398 -14.66 -15.68 -9.19
N GLY A 399 -15.11 -15.63 -7.93
CA GLY A 399 -16.50 -15.41 -7.58
C GLY A 399 -17.05 -14.07 -8.10
N PHE A 400 -16.31 -12.98 -8.00
CA PHE A 400 -16.69 -11.69 -8.59
C PHE A 400 -16.88 -11.75 -10.11
N PHE A 401 -16.13 -12.60 -10.79
CA PHE A 401 -16.29 -12.78 -12.23
C PHE A 401 -17.60 -13.48 -12.61
N PHE A 402 -18.06 -14.43 -11.82
CA PHE A 402 -19.26 -15.25 -12.14
C PHE A 402 -20.53 -14.81 -11.43
N LEU A 403 -20.45 -14.32 -10.21
CA LEU A 403 -21.62 -13.99 -9.40
C LEU A 403 -22.17 -12.60 -9.75
N ARG A 404 -23.50 -12.48 -9.69
CA ARG A 404 -24.23 -11.24 -9.99
C ARG A 404 -25.16 -10.83 -8.86
N ASP A 405 -25.14 -11.53 -7.74
CA ASP A 405 -25.88 -11.22 -6.55
C ASP A 405 -25.02 -10.45 -5.54
N ALA A 406 -25.53 -9.32 -5.05
CA ALA A 406 -24.81 -8.43 -4.15
C ALA A 406 -24.38 -9.12 -2.84
N ASN A 407 -25.26 -9.95 -2.27
CA ASN A 407 -25.00 -10.64 -1.01
C ASN A 407 -24.00 -11.80 -1.20
N ALA A 408 -24.02 -12.46 -2.36
CA ALA A 408 -23.07 -13.51 -2.69
C ALA A 408 -21.61 -12.98 -2.75
N LEU A 409 -21.43 -11.71 -3.14
CA LEU A 409 -20.10 -11.08 -3.14
C LEU A 409 -19.50 -10.92 -1.73
N ILE A 410 -20.33 -10.87 -0.68
CA ILE A 410 -19.85 -10.88 0.71
C ILE A 410 -19.03 -12.14 1.00
N VAL A 411 -19.44 -13.29 0.48
CA VAL A 411 -18.71 -14.56 0.65
C VAL A 411 -17.36 -14.49 -0.08
N CYS A 412 -17.31 -13.83 -1.24
CA CYS A 412 -16.06 -13.60 -1.98
C CYS A 412 -15.07 -12.76 -1.16
N GLU A 413 -15.57 -11.71 -0.50
CA GLU A 413 -14.75 -10.82 0.33
C GLU A 413 -14.21 -11.52 1.60
N ILE A 414 -14.84 -12.58 2.09
CA ILE A 414 -14.27 -13.39 3.17
C ILE A 414 -12.95 -14.05 2.71
N GLY A 415 -12.93 -14.65 1.52
CA GLY A 415 -11.73 -15.23 0.93
C GLY A 415 -10.63 -14.18 0.68
N ILE A 416 -11.03 -13.03 0.14
CA ILE A 416 -10.14 -11.89 -0.12
C ILE A 416 -9.56 -11.33 1.19
N GLY A 417 -10.37 -11.17 2.23
CA GLY A 417 -9.95 -10.70 3.54
C GLY A 417 -8.94 -11.64 4.23
N ILE A 418 -9.14 -12.95 4.12
CA ILE A 418 -8.17 -13.95 4.63
C ILE A 418 -6.83 -13.82 3.88
N ALA A 419 -6.87 -13.67 2.57
CA ALA A 419 -5.67 -13.47 1.76
C ALA A 419 -4.99 -12.14 2.12
N TRP A 420 -5.74 -11.06 2.28
CA TRP A 420 -5.23 -9.75 2.69
C TRP A 420 -4.49 -9.81 4.03
N ALA A 421 -5.09 -10.42 5.06
CA ALA A 421 -4.41 -10.66 6.33
C ALA A 421 -3.06 -11.37 6.14
N SER A 422 -3.05 -12.40 5.29
CA SER A 422 -1.86 -13.20 5.02
C SER A 422 -0.78 -12.41 4.25
N ILE A 423 -1.16 -11.55 3.29
CA ILE A 423 -0.25 -10.68 2.53
C ILE A 423 0.45 -9.69 3.46
N LEU A 424 -0.26 -9.17 4.46
CA LEU A 424 0.30 -8.24 5.44
C LEU A 424 1.24 -8.90 6.47
N ALA A 425 1.10 -10.21 6.71
CA ALA A 425 1.80 -10.86 7.82
C ALA A 425 2.84 -11.91 7.38
N MET A 426 2.46 -12.84 6.50
CA MET A 426 3.26 -14.04 6.23
C MET A 426 4.58 -13.76 5.49
N PRO A 427 4.65 -12.91 4.45
CA PRO A 427 5.91 -12.61 3.79
C PRO A 427 6.95 -12.02 4.73
N TYR A 428 6.53 -11.12 5.62
CA TYR A 428 7.41 -10.51 6.61
C TYR A 428 7.87 -11.51 7.68
N ALA A 429 6.98 -12.40 8.12
CA ALA A 429 7.34 -13.47 9.05
C ALA A 429 8.35 -14.45 8.44
N ILE A 430 8.20 -14.80 7.15
CA ILE A 430 9.13 -15.65 6.42
C ILE A 430 10.49 -14.95 6.28
N LEU A 431 10.51 -13.67 5.92
CA LEU A 431 11.75 -12.90 5.82
C LEU A 431 12.46 -12.81 7.17
N ALA A 432 11.74 -12.40 8.22
CA ALA A 432 12.31 -12.24 9.56
C ALA A 432 12.93 -13.55 10.11
N SER A 433 12.37 -14.69 9.71
CA SER A 433 12.87 -16.01 10.15
C SER A 433 14.08 -16.53 9.36
N ASN A 434 14.36 -15.94 8.16
CA ASN A 434 15.35 -16.46 7.23
C ASN A 434 16.43 -15.44 6.85
N LEU A 435 16.39 -14.23 7.42
CA LEU A 435 17.36 -13.17 7.16
C LEU A 435 18.20 -12.86 8.40
N PRO A 436 19.46 -12.42 8.22
CA PRO A 436 20.29 -11.95 9.32
C PRO A 436 19.63 -10.75 10.02
N GLN A 437 19.53 -10.82 11.35
CA GLN A 437 18.87 -9.78 12.16
C GLN A 437 19.52 -8.39 11.96
N ALA A 438 20.83 -8.33 11.77
CA ALA A 438 21.58 -7.09 11.55
C ALA A 438 21.17 -6.35 10.26
N LYS A 439 20.68 -7.06 9.23
CA LYS A 439 20.27 -6.50 7.92
C LYS A 439 18.76 -6.49 7.71
N LEU A 440 17.99 -6.90 8.70
CA LEU A 440 16.55 -7.09 8.57
C LEU A 440 15.83 -5.79 8.16
N GLY A 441 16.17 -4.66 8.75
CA GLY A 441 15.56 -3.36 8.44
C GLY A 441 15.77 -2.93 6.98
N ILE A 442 17.00 -3.10 6.47
CA ILE A 442 17.35 -2.78 5.07
C ILE A 442 16.57 -3.67 4.11
N TYR A 443 16.54 -4.98 4.36
CA TYR A 443 15.81 -5.91 3.51
C TYR A 443 14.29 -5.71 3.56
N MET A 444 13.73 -5.30 4.70
CA MET A 444 12.31 -4.93 4.80
C MET A 444 11.99 -3.66 3.98
N GLY A 445 12.88 -2.67 4.01
CA GLY A 445 12.76 -1.47 3.17
C GLY A 445 12.82 -1.80 1.67
N LEU A 446 13.77 -2.64 1.24
CA LEU A 446 13.86 -3.12 -0.15
C LEU A 446 12.63 -3.94 -0.57
N PHE A 447 12.04 -4.66 0.36
CA PHE A 447 10.87 -5.48 0.08
C PHE A 447 9.64 -4.65 -0.30
N ASN A 448 9.55 -3.40 0.16
CA ASN A 448 8.50 -2.47 -0.24
C ASN A 448 8.53 -2.13 -1.74
N ILE A 449 9.68 -2.23 -2.40
CA ILE A 449 9.77 -2.05 -3.86
C ILE A 449 8.87 -3.07 -4.59
N PHE A 450 8.80 -4.31 -4.08
CA PHE A 450 7.94 -5.37 -4.64
C PHE A 450 6.46 -5.21 -4.31
N ILE A 451 6.11 -4.23 -3.51
CA ILE A 451 4.74 -3.78 -3.27
C ILE A 451 4.36 -2.71 -4.30
N VAL A 452 5.25 -1.75 -4.50
CA VAL A 452 4.97 -0.55 -5.29
C VAL A 452 5.08 -0.81 -6.81
N VAL A 453 6.10 -1.55 -7.24
CA VAL A 453 6.33 -1.83 -8.68
C VAL A 453 5.12 -2.52 -9.35
N PRO A 454 4.51 -3.57 -8.79
CA PRO A 454 3.32 -4.17 -9.38
C PRO A 454 2.13 -3.23 -9.45
N GLN A 455 1.94 -2.36 -8.46
CA GLN A 455 0.88 -1.35 -8.49
C GLN A 455 1.11 -0.33 -9.62
N LEU A 456 2.35 0.11 -9.81
CA LEU A 456 2.72 0.98 -10.96
C LEU A 456 2.46 0.29 -12.30
N LEU A 457 2.77 -1.00 -12.41
CA LEU A 457 2.50 -1.76 -13.63
C LEU A 457 0.99 -1.81 -13.90
N VAL A 458 0.18 -2.12 -12.91
CA VAL A 458 -1.29 -2.12 -13.06
C VAL A 458 -1.79 -0.72 -13.44
N ALA A 459 -1.33 0.34 -12.75
CA ALA A 459 -1.74 1.70 -13.01
C ALA A 459 -1.42 2.18 -14.44
N THR A 460 -0.34 1.68 -15.03
CA THR A 460 0.15 2.15 -16.35
C THR A 460 -0.27 1.25 -17.49
N VAL A 461 -0.46 -0.06 -17.28
CA VAL A 461 -0.64 -1.05 -18.37
C VAL A 461 -2.06 -1.58 -18.43
N MET A 462 -2.78 -1.68 -17.29
CA MET A 462 -4.10 -2.32 -17.23
C MET A 462 -5.12 -1.61 -18.12
N GLY A 463 -5.15 -0.27 -18.11
CA GLY A 463 -6.06 0.50 -18.97
C GLY A 463 -5.86 0.17 -20.45
N SER A 464 -4.61 0.10 -20.92
CA SER A 464 -4.30 -0.28 -22.31
C SER A 464 -4.74 -1.71 -22.63
N ILE A 465 -4.58 -2.65 -21.70
CA ILE A 465 -5.04 -4.05 -21.88
C ILE A 465 -6.57 -4.08 -21.97
N MET A 466 -7.26 -3.38 -21.06
CA MET A 466 -8.72 -3.35 -21.04
C MET A 466 -9.26 -2.73 -22.31
N LEU A 467 -8.74 -1.59 -22.73
CA LEU A 467 -9.17 -0.91 -23.94
C LEU A 467 -8.96 -1.75 -25.20
N ALA A 468 -7.84 -2.50 -25.30
CA ALA A 468 -7.50 -3.28 -26.47
C ALA A 468 -8.29 -4.60 -26.59
N PHE A 469 -8.57 -5.27 -25.45
CA PHE A 469 -9.11 -6.63 -25.46
C PHE A 469 -10.51 -6.75 -24.84
N PHE A 470 -10.88 -5.86 -23.90
CA PHE A 470 -12.11 -5.94 -23.13
C PHE A 470 -12.75 -4.54 -22.93
N PRO A 471 -12.96 -3.74 -24.00
CA PRO A 471 -13.43 -2.37 -23.88
C PRO A 471 -14.80 -2.30 -23.20
N GLY A 472 -14.91 -1.53 -22.11
CA GLY A 472 -16.16 -1.39 -21.35
C GLY A 472 -16.56 -2.59 -20.48
N GLU A 473 -15.70 -3.59 -20.34
CA GLU A 473 -15.97 -4.85 -19.65
C GLU A 473 -15.09 -5.03 -18.39
N PRO A 474 -15.26 -4.21 -17.35
CA PRO A 474 -14.37 -4.21 -16.17
C PRO A 474 -14.32 -5.53 -15.41
N VAL A 475 -15.30 -6.41 -15.57
CA VAL A 475 -15.35 -7.72 -14.87
C VAL A 475 -14.14 -8.59 -15.18
N TRP A 476 -13.53 -8.45 -16.37
CA TRP A 476 -12.32 -9.20 -16.73
C TRP A 476 -11.13 -8.86 -15.83
N THR A 477 -11.09 -7.67 -15.25
CA THR A 477 -10.05 -7.32 -14.26
C THR A 477 -10.08 -8.23 -13.03
N MET A 478 -11.25 -8.72 -12.63
CA MET A 478 -11.38 -9.68 -11.52
C MET A 478 -10.79 -11.04 -11.89
N LEU A 479 -10.88 -11.45 -13.16
CA LEU A 479 -10.24 -12.67 -13.63
C LEU A 479 -8.70 -12.51 -13.65
N PHE A 480 -8.17 -11.34 -14.03
CA PHE A 480 -6.74 -11.06 -13.92
C PHE A 480 -6.28 -11.08 -12.46
N ALA A 481 -7.05 -10.53 -11.53
CA ALA A 481 -6.75 -10.57 -10.11
C ALA A 481 -6.76 -12.00 -9.56
N ALA A 482 -7.75 -12.81 -9.94
CA ALA A 482 -7.82 -14.23 -9.58
C ALA A 482 -6.61 -15.00 -10.10
N ALA A 483 -6.26 -14.82 -11.37
CA ALA A 483 -5.08 -15.46 -11.98
C ALA A 483 -3.78 -15.02 -11.30
N ALA A 484 -3.63 -13.73 -10.96
CA ALA A 484 -2.46 -13.21 -10.27
C ALA A 484 -2.29 -13.87 -8.89
N TRP A 485 -3.36 -13.97 -8.08
CA TRP A 485 -3.26 -14.66 -6.79
C TRP A 485 -3.08 -16.16 -6.90
N ALA A 486 -3.64 -16.81 -7.92
CA ALA A 486 -3.36 -18.22 -8.20
C ALA A 486 -1.87 -18.45 -8.54
N VAL A 487 -1.29 -17.59 -9.39
CA VAL A 487 0.15 -17.62 -9.70
C VAL A 487 0.98 -17.35 -8.44
N ALA A 488 0.61 -16.39 -7.61
CA ALA A 488 1.28 -16.10 -6.34
C ALA A 488 1.24 -17.32 -5.40
N ALA A 489 0.08 -17.97 -5.27
CA ALA A 489 -0.07 -19.18 -4.46
C ALA A 489 0.82 -20.34 -4.95
N LEU A 490 0.91 -20.54 -6.28
CA LEU A 490 1.81 -21.52 -6.89
C LEU A 490 3.29 -21.14 -6.71
N ALA A 491 3.63 -19.86 -6.82
CA ALA A 491 5.00 -19.39 -6.62
C ALA A 491 5.52 -19.63 -5.19
N MET A 492 4.63 -19.78 -4.20
CA MET A 492 5.02 -20.15 -2.83
C MET A 492 5.71 -21.53 -2.75
N THR A 493 5.46 -22.43 -3.67
CA THR A 493 6.18 -23.71 -3.74
C THR A 493 7.69 -23.52 -3.96
N ARG A 494 8.06 -22.51 -4.74
CA ARG A 494 9.48 -22.14 -4.96
C ARG A 494 10.11 -21.49 -3.72
N VAL A 495 9.32 -20.77 -2.93
CA VAL A 495 9.78 -20.19 -1.66
C VAL A 495 10.12 -21.30 -0.67
N SER A 496 9.27 -22.32 -0.56
CA SER A 496 9.54 -23.49 0.28
C SER A 496 10.88 -24.16 -0.01
N ALA A 497 11.21 -24.29 -1.31
CA ALA A 497 12.48 -24.89 -1.74
C ALA A 497 13.72 -24.01 -1.51
N ALA A 498 13.57 -22.75 -1.10
CA ALA A 498 14.67 -21.83 -0.79
C ALA A 498 15.00 -21.76 0.71
N ILE A 499 14.13 -22.28 1.56
CA ILE A 499 14.32 -22.30 3.01
C ILE A 499 15.13 -23.57 3.33
N PRO A 500 16.33 -23.42 3.94
CA PRO A 500 17.10 -24.58 4.35
C PRO A 500 16.26 -25.48 5.26
N ALA A 501 16.31 -26.79 5.03
CA ALA A 501 15.70 -27.76 5.94
C ALA A 501 16.33 -27.51 7.33
N ARG A 502 15.52 -27.11 8.31
CA ARG A 502 15.99 -27.08 9.71
C ARG A 502 16.37 -28.51 10.03
N THR A 503 17.66 -28.75 10.23
CA THR A 503 18.12 -29.97 10.90
C THR A 503 17.41 -30.02 12.25
N ALA A 504 16.56 -31.02 12.41
CA ALA A 504 15.75 -31.27 13.60
C ALA A 504 16.62 -31.49 14.82
#